data_f5987636e9ac98c9374100975da86ac3
#
_entry.id   f5987636e9ac98c9374100975da86ac3
#
_cell.length_a   1.000
_cell.length_b   1.000
_cell.length_c   1.000
_cell.angle_alpha   90.00
_cell.angle_beta   90.00
_cell.angle_gamma   90.00
#
_symmetry.space_group_name_H-M   'P 1'
#
loop_
_entity.id
_entity.type
_entity.pdbx_description
1 polymer ?
#
loop_
_entity_poly.entity_id
_entity_poly.type
_entity_poly.pdbx_seq_one_letter_code
_entity_poly.pdbx_strand_id
1 'polypeptide(L)'
;MKKALYRKRICAEKEKLTPEKVFHTPQYRDLLTSIGHEITGGKLTTLRLYDDKNSGIAGWNQGETVAVNLGNQITSSFLTLELKSDSLIGILGHECGHYRYTDSALRKRYAEHMLNGSWYPKEPVPENAQEKEALDAMNVYFERKDKAILSIFLQTAS
;
A
#
# COMPACT_ATOMS: atom_id res chain seq x y z
N MET A 1 20.13 37.73 -23.70
CA MET A 1 18.88 37.52 -24.47
C MET A 1 18.56 36.02 -24.72
N LYS A 2 19.48 35.19 -25.22
CA LYS A 2 19.26 33.76 -25.50
C LYS A 2 18.83 32.91 -24.29
N LYS A 3 19.40 33.14 -23.10
CA LYS A 3 19.10 32.40 -21.86
C LYS A 3 17.65 32.60 -21.36
N ALA A 4 17.10 33.79 -21.46
CA ALA A 4 15.72 34.11 -21.06
C ALA A 4 14.69 33.47 -22.01
N LEU A 5 15.00 33.47 -23.31
CA LEU A 5 14.16 32.84 -24.34
C LEU A 5 14.11 31.29 -24.13
N TYR A 6 15.26 30.72 -23.81
CA TYR A 6 15.35 29.26 -23.53
C TYR A 6 14.56 28.86 -22.28
N ARG A 7 14.65 29.66 -21.19
CA ARG A 7 13.84 29.48 -19.99
C ARG A 7 12.34 29.53 -20.27
N LYS A 8 11.88 30.54 -21.01
CA LYS A 8 10.47 30.67 -21.42
C LYS A 8 9.99 29.45 -22.20
N ARG A 9 10.82 28.91 -23.10
CA ARG A 9 10.51 27.75 -23.89
C ARG A 9 10.40 26.49 -22.99
N ILE A 10 11.33 26.30 -22.05
CA ILE A 10 11.28 25.18 -21.09
C ILE A 10 10.02 25.28 -20.23
N CYS A 11 9.68 26.45 -19.71
CA CYS A 11 8.45 26.65 -18.92
C CYS A 11 7.19 26.32 -19.74
N ALA A 12 7.10 26.81 -20.97
CA ALA A 12 5.99 26.54 -21.86
C ALA A 12 5.86 25.04 -22.24
N GLU A 13 6.98 24.32 -22.35
CA GLU A 13 6.94 22.87 -22.56
C GLU A 13 6.53 22.11 -21.29
N LYS A 14 6.98 22.57 -20.10
CA LYS A 14 6.54 21.98 -18.82
C LYS A 14 5.04 22.13 -18.58
N GLU A 15 4.45 23.26 -18.94
CA GLU A 15 3.01 23.51 -18.83
C GLU A 15 2.16 22.56 -19.69
N LYS A 16 2.74 21.93 -20.70
CA LYS A 16 2.07 20.93 -21.55
C LYS A 16 2.15 19.50 -21.00
N LEU A 17 2.92 19.30 -19.95
CA LEU A 17 3.07 17.97 -19.34
C LEU A 17 1.85 17.65 -18.50
N THR A 18 1.26 16.50 -18.76
CA THR A 18 0.19 15.93 -17.95
C THR A 18 0.66 14.64 -17.28
N PRO A 19 0.01 14.18 -16.19
CA PRO A 19 0.34 12.91 -15.58
C PRO A 19 0.39 11.77 -16.59
N GLU A 20 -0.58 11.70 -17.51
CA GLU A 20 -0.66 10.66 -18.53
C GLU A 20 0.57 10.70 -19.47
N LYS A 21 1.05 11.89 -19.82
CA LYS A 21 2.24 12.05 -20.69
C LYS A 21 3.56 11.71 -20.02
N VAL A 22 3.62 11.77 -18.69
CA VAL A 22 4.85 11.54 -17.94
C VAL A 22 4.89 10.14 -17.36
N PHE A 23 3.85 9.74 -16.62
CA PHE A 23 3.88 8.53 -15.80
C PHE A 23 3.75 7.25 -16.61
N HIS A 24 3.23 7.32 -17.85
CA HIS A 24 3.15 6.17 -18.77
C HIS A 24 4.37 6.02 -19.68
N THR A 25 5.41 6.86 -19.50
CA THR A 25 6.63 6.75 -20.32
C THR A 25 7.52 5.62 -19.84
N PRO A 26 8.28 4.96 -20.76
CA PRO A 26 9.31 4.01 -20.38
C PRO A 26 10.35 4.60 -19.41
N GLN A 27 10.73 5.86 -19.61
CA GLN A 27 11.70 6.55 -18.77
C GLN A 27 11.23 6.68 -17.33
N TYR A 28 9.93 6.96 -17.11
CA TYR A 28 9.38 7.04 -15.77
C TYR A 28 9.30 5.65 -15.12
N ARG A 29 8.96 4.62 -15.87
CA ARG A 29 9.01 3.23 -15.41
C ARG A 29 10.44 2.85 -15.00
N ASP A 30 11.43 3.17 -15.81
CA ASP A 30 12.85 2.88 -15.55
C ASP A 30 13.32 3.59 -14.28
N LEU A 31 12.90 4.84 -14.07
CA LEU A 31 13.16 5.59 -12.84
C LEU A 31 12.59 4.87 -11.62
N LEU A 32 11.30 4.53 -11.64
CA LEU A 32 10.66 3.81 -10.54
C LEU A 32 11.28 2.44 -10.30
N THR A 33 11.63 1.73 -11.37
CA THR A 33 12.32 0.43 -11.28
C THR A 33 13.66 0.57 -10.58
N SER A 34 14.45 1.57 -10.94
CA SER A 34 15.76 1.84 -10.33
C SER A 34 15.62 2.16 -8.85
N ILE A 35 14.63 2.99 -8.47
CA ILE A 35 14.32 3.30 -7.07
C ILE A 35 13.93 2.02 -6.30
N GLY A 36 13.04 1.20 -6.87
CA GLY A 36 12.61 -0.05 -6.26
C GLY A 36 13.75 -1.04 -6.07
N HIS A 37 14.66 -1.13 -7.04
CA HIS A 37 15.88 -1.95 -6.93
C HIS A 37 16.77 -1.49 -5.77
N GLU A 38 17.00 -0.19 -5.64
CA GLU A 38 17.81 0.35 -4.54
C GLU A 38 17.19 0.02 -3.17
N ILE A 39 15.89 0.25 -3.00
CA ILE A 39 15.18 -0.03 -1.75
C ILE A 39 15.23 -1.52 -1.40
N THR A 40 15.04 -2.40 -2.38
CA THR A 40 14.98 -3.85 -2.17
C THR A 40 16.34 -4.54 -2.18
N GLY A 41 17.42 -3.80 -2.41
CA GLY A 41 18.75 -4.36 -2.56
C GLY A 41 18.88 -5.26 -3.79
N GLY A 42 18.27 -4.87 -4.90
CA GLY A 42 18.33 -5.58 -6.19
C GLY A 42 17.36 -6.77 -6.33
N LYS A 43 16.46 -6.97 -5.35
CA LYS A 43 15.56 -8.13 -5.33
C LYS A 43 14.21 -7.91 -6.03
N LEU A 44 13.88 -6.68 -6.38
CA LEU A 44 12.68 -6.40 -7.18
C LEU A 44 12.88 -6.93 -8.60
N THR A 45 12.12 -7.94 -9.00
CA THR A 45 12.20 -8.51 -10.35
C THR A 45 11.20 -7.88 -11.32
N THR A 46 10.04 -7.47 -10.82
CA THR A 46 8.98 -6.95 -11.67
C THR A 46 8.31 -5.74 -11.02
N LEU A 47 8.32 -4.61 -11.74
CA LEU A 47 7.46 -3.46 -11.44
C LEU A 47 6.30 -3.41 -12.44
N ARG A 48 5.07 -3.44 -11.91
CA ARG A 48 3.83 -3.26 -12.67
C ARG A 48 3.28 -1.86 -12.43
N LEU A 49 3.11 -1.09 -13.48
CA LEU A 49 2.37 0.16 -13.45
C LEU A 49 1.02 -0.06 -14.13
N TYR A 50 -0.05 0.30 -13.44
CA TYR A 50 -1.41 0.19 -13.96
C TYR A 50 -2.21 1.45 -13.60
N ASP A 51 -3.33 1.66 -14.26
CA ASP A 51 -4.19 2.83 -14.04
C ASP A 51 -5.61 2.32 -13.76
N ASP A 52 -5.99 2.33 -12.48
CA ASP A 52 -7.35 1.99 -12.04
C ASP A 52 -7.86 3.07 -11.07
N LYS A 53 -8.69 3.97 -11.61
CA LYS A 53 -9.29 5.09 -10.87
C LYS A 53 -10.39 4.67 -9.90
N ASN A 54 -10.92 3.46 -10.07
CA ASN A 54 -12.00 2.93 -9.25
C ASN A 54 -11.49 2.07 -8.09
N SER A 55 -10.23 1.67 -8.14
CA SER A 55 -9.61 0.90 -7.08
C SER A 55 -9.22 1.79 -5.90
N GLY A 56 -9.58 1.35 -4.69
CA GLY A 56 -9.05 1.93 -3.45
C GLY A 56 -7.59 1.56 -3.17
N ILE A 57 -6.99 0.69 -3.99
CA ILE A 57 -5.63 0.18 -3.80
C ILE A 57 -4.65 1.09 -4.54
N ALA A 58 -3.72 1.69 -3.80
CA ALA A 58 -2.70 2.56 -4.37
C ALA A 58 -1.47 1.76 -4.88
N GLY A 59 -1.16 0.66 -4.24
CA GLY A 59 -0.09 -0.26 -4.61
C GLY A 59 -0.27 -1.59 -3.90
N TRP A 60 0.49 -2.59 -4.32
CA TRP A 60 0.59 -3.88 -3.64
C TRP A 60 1.91 -4.56 -3.95
N ASN A 61 2.32 -5.48 -3.09
CA ASN A 61 3.43 -6.36 -3.36
C ASN A 61 3.03 -7.84 -3.26
N GLN A 62 3.65 -8.67 -4.07
CA GLN A 62 3.54 -10.12 -3.98
C GLN A 62 4.87 -10.76 -4.37
N GLY A 63 5.60 -11.26 -3.38
CA GLY A 63 6.94 -11.78 -3.59
C GLY A 63 7.86 -10.69 -4.17
N GLU A 64 8.49 -10.97 -5.31
CA GLU A 64 9.42 -10.05 -5.98
C GLU A 64 8.74 -9.08 -6.96
N THR A 65 7.41 -9.06 -6.97
CA THR A 65 6.61 -8.17 -7.81
C THR A 65 6.03 -7.06 -6.96
N VAL A 66 6.22 -5.82 -7.40
CA VAL A 66 5.54 -4.64 -6.86
C VAL A 66 4.67 -4.03 -7.93
N ALA A 67 3.46 -3.62 -7.56
CA ALA A 67 2.56 -2.91 -8.44
C ALA A 67 2.21 -1.54 -7.87
N VAL A 68 2.13 -0.53 -8.73
CA VAL A 68 1.76 0.85 -8.37
C VAL A 68 0.62 1.29 -9.29
N ASN A 69 -0.46 1.75 -8.67
CA ASN A 69 -1.61 2.28 -9.36
C ASN A 69 -1.41 3.78 -9.67
N LEU A 70 -1.18 4.13 -10.92
CA LEU A 70 -0.97 5.51 -11.35
C LEU A 70 -2.24 6.37 -11.21
N GLY A 71 -3.41 5.75 -11.27
CA GLY A 71 -4.72 6.41 -11.18
C GLY A 71 -5.30 6.46 -9.75
N ASN A 72 -4.55 6.06 -8.73
CA ASN A 72 -5.06 6.01 -7.37
C ASN A 72 -5.51 7.38 -6.83
N GLN A 73 -6.47 7.36 -5.90
CA GLN A 73 -7.09 8.58 -5.37
C GLN A 73 -6.11 9.45 -4.58
N ILE A 74 -5.13 8.86 -3.89
CA ILE A 74 -4.12 9.60 -3.11
C ILE A 74 -3.29 10.46 -4.06
N THR A 75 -2.70 9.86 -5.09
CA THR A 75 -1.91 10.58 -6.10
C THR A 75 -2.76 11.60 -6.86
N SER A 76 -4.00 11.27 -7.17
CA SER A 76 -4.92 12.15 -7.89
C SER A 76 -5.30 13.41 -7.11
N SER A 77 -5.26 13.37 -5.77
CA SER A 77 -5.57 14.52 -4.91
C SER A 77 -4.52 15.62 -4.93
N PHE A 78 -3.28 15.34 -5.34
CA PHE A 78 -2.23 16.34 -5.43
C PHE A 78 -2.39 17.23 -6.68
N LEU A 79 -2.06 18.52 -6.54
CA LEU A 79 -2.31 19.51 -7.59
C LEU A 79 -1.20 19.55 -8.64
N THR A 80 0.06 19.34 -8.23
CA THR A 80 1.20 19.48 -9.14
C THR A 80 1.73 18.12 -9.59
N LEU A 81 2.38 18.11 -10.75
CA LEU A 81 2.98 16.90 -11.31
C LEU A 81 4.10 16.35 -10.41
N GLU A 82 4.87 17.26 -9.80
CA GLU A 82 5.93 16.90 -8.85
C GLU A 82 5.37 16.16 -7.64
N LEU A 83 4.35 16.71 -6.98
CA LEU A 83 3.72 16.08 -5.82
C LEU A 83 3.05 14.74 -6.17
N LYS A 84 2.48 14.62 -7.38
CA LYS A 84 1.97 13.34 -7.87
C LYS A 84 3.08 12.32 -8.06
N SER A 85 4.23 12.74 -8.60
CA SER A 85 5.41 11.88 -8.75
C SER A 85 5.96 11.45 -7.38
N ASP A 86 6.07 12.38 -6.43
CA ASP A 86 6.53 12.09 -5.07
C ASP A 86 5.59 11.10 -4.37
N SER A 87 4.27 11.25 -4.56
CA SER A 87 3.27 10.30 -4.06
C SER A 87 3.47 8.91 -4.62
N LEU A 88 3.69 8.76 -5.94
CA LEU A 88 3.94 7.47 -6.57
C LEU A 88 5.25 6.82 -6.10
N ILE A 89 6.31 7.62 -5.90
CA ILE A 89 7.57 7.17 -5.31
C ILE A 89 7.35 6.72 -3.87
N GLY A 90 6.54 7.45 -3.09
CA GLY A 90 6.19 7.07 -1.72
C GLY A 90 5.43 5.75 -1.65
N ILE A 91 4.44 5.53 -2.53
CA ILE A 91 3.71 4.27 -2.65
C ILE A 91 4.67 3.13 -3.00
N LEU A 92 5.51 3.31 -4.01
CA LEU A 92 6.53 2.33 -4.37
C LEU A 92 7.46 2.00 -3.19
N GLY A 93 7.92 3.03 -2.47
CA GLY A 93 8.77 2.88 -1.29
C GLY A 93 8.09 2.08 -0.18
N HIS A 94 6.80 2.32 0.06
CA HIS A 94 5.99 1.57 1.01
C HIS A 94 5.92 0.07 0.63
N GLU A 95 5.58 -0.24 -0.61
CA GLU A 95 5.46 -1.62 -1.08
C GLU A 95 6.83 -2.36 -1.10
N CYS A 96 7.88 -1.68 -1.50
CA CYS A 96 9.25 -2.20 -1.42
C CYS A 96 9.70 -2.39 0.04
N GLY A 97 9.25 -1.53 0.95
CA GLY A 97 9.47 -1.65 2.39
C GLY A 97 8.86 -2.93 2.95
N HIS A 98 7.64 -3.26 2.55
CA HIS A 98 7.02 -4.53 2.93
C HIS A 98 7.86 -5.73 2.50
N TYR A 99 8.40 -5.72 1.29
CA TYR A 99 9.29 -6.77 0.82
C TYR A 99 10.51 -6.97 1.72
N ARG A 100 11.10 -5.87 2.20
CA ARG A 100 12.33 -5.90 2.97
C ARG A 100 12.13 -6.16 4.46
N TYR A 101 11.05 -5.62 5.04
CA TYR A 101 10.87 -5.54 6.49
C TYR A 101 9.67 -6.33 7.02
N THR A 102 8.81 -6.86 6.15
CA THR A 102 7.64 -7.64 6.58
C THR A 102 7.94 -9.14 6.46
N ASP A 103 7.93 -9.83 7.58
CA ASP A 103 7.95 -11.29 7.59
C ASP A 103 6.55 -11.83 7.24
N SER A 104 6.36 -12.12 5.95
CA SER A 104 5.10 -12.63 5.42
C SER A 104 4.68 -13.96 6.03
N ALA A 105 5.64 -14.82 6.43
CA ALA A 105 5.35 -16.09 7.08
C ALA A 105 4.85 -15.88 8.51
N LEU A 106 5.48 -14.96 9.25
CA LEU A 106 5.04 -14.58 10.58
C LEU A 106 3.66 -13.92 10.53
N ARG A 107 3.44 -13.01 9.56
CA ARG A 107 2.15 -12.35 9.35
C ARG A 107 1.02 -13.33 9.06
N LYS A 108 1.27 -14.30 8.17
CA LYS A 108 0.31 -15.37 7.86
C LYS A 108 -0.01 -16.21 9.10
N ARG A 109 1.02 -16.62 9.82
CA ARG A 109 0.87 -17.39 11.07
C ARG A 109 0.08 -16.60 12.12
N TYR A 110 0.38 -15.30 12.26
CA TYR A 110 -0.37 -14.44 13.16
C TYR A 110 -1.86 -14.38 12.77
N ALA A 111 -2.18 -14.16 11.49
CA ALA A 111 -3.56 -14.15 11.01
C ALA A 111 -4.28 -15.49 11.26
N GLU A 112 -3.63 -16.63 11.01
CA GLU A 112 -4.17 -17.96 11.28
C GLU A 112 -4.46 -18.15 12.77
N HIS A 113 -3.55 -17.75 13.65
CA HIS A 113 -3.73 -17.84 15.10
C HIS A 113 -4.82 -16.90 15.62
N MET A 114 -4.95 -15.71 15.04
CA MET A 114 -6.05 -14.80 15.35
C MET A 114 -7.40 -15.37 14.94
N LEU A 115 -7.48 -16.00 13.75
CA LEU A 115 -8.72 -16.61 13.24
C LEU A 115 -9.20 -17.79 14.09
N ASN A 116 -8.28 -18.61 14.59
CA ASN A 116 -8.61 -19.78 15.40
C ASN A 116 -8.56 -19.52 16.92
N GLY A 117 -8.35 -18.25 17.32
CA GLY A 117 -8.32 -17.83 18.72
C GLY A 117 -7.12 -18.36 19.54
N SER A 118 -6.13 -18.99 18.91
CA SER A 118 -5.02 -19.64 19.62
C SER A 118 -3.97 -18.69 20.19
N TRP A 119 -4.07 -17.38 19.90
CA TRP A 119 -3.23 -16.33 20.50
C TRP A 119 -3.76 -15.84 21.84
N TYR A 120 -5.00 -16.11 22.14
CA TYR A 120 -5.61 -15.68 23.39
C TYR A 120 -5.47 -16.74 24.46
N PRO A 121 -5.33 -16.38 25.74
CA PRO A 121 -5.46 -17.33 26.84
C PRO A 121 -6.84 -17.99 26.78
N LYS A 122 -6.91 -19.24 27.22
CA LYS A 122 -8.20 -19.93 27.33
C LYS A 122 -9.17 -19.09 28.14
N GLU A 123 -10.38 -18.99 27.65
CA GLU A 123 -11.43 -18.29 28.37
C GLU A 123 -11.60 -18.85 29.79
N PRO A 124 -11.75 -18.01 30.81
CA PRO A 124 -12.05 -18.48 32.15
C PRO A 124 -13.41 -19.16 32.15
N VAL A 125 -13.56 -20.23 32.91
CA VAL A 125 -14.85 -20.90 33.08
C VAL A 125 -15.71 -20.05 34.00
N PRO A 126 -16.90 -19.56 33.58
CA PRO A 126 -17.75 -18.73 34.41
C PRO A 126 -18.26 -19.53 35.61
N GLU A 127 -18.16 -18.96 36.79
CA GLU A 127 -18.58 -19.58 38.07
C GLU A 127 -20.08 -19.40 38.35
N ASN A 128 -20.74 -18.43 37.71
CA ASN A 128 -22.15 -18.15 37.91
C ASN A 128 -22.84 -17.64 36.62
N ALA A 129 -24.20 -17.50 36.69
CA ALA A 129 -24.99 -17.10 35.53
C ALA A 129 -24.71 -15.65 35.06
N GLN A 130 -24.35 -14.75 35.96
CA GLN A 130 -24.02 -13.36 35.61
C GLN A 130 -22.68 -13.26 34.88
N GLU A 131 -21.69 -14.03 35.32
CA GLU A 131 -20.40 -14.11 34.63
C GLU A 131 -20.55 -14.74 33.24
N LYS A 132 -21.41 -15.77 33.12
CA LYS A 132 -21.70 -16.37 31.81
C LYS A 132 -22.32 -15.37 30.84
N GLU A 133 -23.33 -14.61 31.31
CA GLU A 133 -24.00 -13.57 30.50
C GLU A 133 -22.99 -12.48 30.08
N ALA A 134 -22.14 -12.02 31.01
CA ALA A 134 -21.10 -11.05 30.73
C ALA A 134 -20.07 -11.58 29.73
N LEU A 135 -19.66 -12.84 29.86
CA LEU A 135 -18.74 -13.50 28.95
C LEU A 135 -19.34 -13.64 27.55
N ASP A 136 -20.60 -14.08 27.45
CA ASP A 136 -21.32 -14.21 26.18
C ASP A 136 -21.47 -12.86 25.48
N ALA A 137 -21.82 -11.79 26.22
CA ALA A 137 -21.91 -10.44 25.69
C ALA A 137 -20.54 -9.90 25.20
N MET A 138 -19.47 -10.21 25.93
CA MET A 138 -18.10 -9.82 25.60
C MET A 138 -17.62 -10.57 24.35
N ASN A 139 -17.93 -11.85 24.22
CA ASN A 139 -17.57 -12.66 23.06
C ASN A 139 -18.26 -12.18 21.79
N VAL A 140 -19.55 -11.82 21.85
CA VAL A 140 -20.25 -11.20 20.71
C VAL A 140 -19.62 -9.88 20.31
N TYR A 141 -19.18 -9.07 21.27
CA TYR A 141 -18.50 -7.80 20.99
C TYR A 141 -17.14 -8.03 20.34
N PHE A 142 -16.32 -8.94 20.87
CA PHE A 142 -15.01 -9.25 20.34
C PHE A 142 -15.07 -9.95 18.98
N GLU A 143 -15.99 -10.88 18.76
CA GLU A 143 -16.21 -11.48 17.44
C GLU A 143 -16.47 -10.43 16.35
N ARG A 144 -17.29 -9.43 16.64
CA ARG A 144 -17.58 -8.35 15.69
C ARG A 144 -16.36 -7.47 15.43
N LYS A 145 -15.63 -7.14 16.49
CA LYS A 145 -14.44 -6.30 16.43
C LYS A 145 -13.28 -7.02 15.74
N ASP A 146 -13.04 -8.27 16.07
CA ASP A 146 -11.96 -9.07 15.50
C ASP A 146 -12.19 -9.36 14.02
N LYS A 147 -13.43 -9.64 13.62
CA LYS A 147 -13.80 -9.78 12.20
C LYS A 147 -13.57 -8.48 11.43
N ALA A 148 -13.88 -7.34 12.01
CA ALA A 148 -13.65 -6.03 11.38
C ALA A 148 -12.15 -5.72 11.27
N ILE A 149 -11.38 -5.92 12.35
CA ILE A 149 -9.92 -5.72 12.36
C ILE A 149 -9.23 -6.68 11.39
N LEU A 150 -9.64 -7.95 11.39
CA LEU A 150 -9.09 -8.98 10.52
C LEU A 150 -9.38 -8.68 9.04
N SER A 151 -10.58 -8.19 8.73
CA SER A 151 -10.94 -7.78 7.37
C SER A 151 -10.04 -6.64 6.86
N ILE A 152 -9.80 -5.63 7.70
CA ILE A 152 -8.87 -4.54 7.40
C ILE A 152 -7.45 -5.09 7.20
N PHE A 153 -6.99 -5.98 8.11
CA PHE A 153 -5.65 -6.55 8.05
C PHE A 153 -5.44 -7.43 6.81
N LEU A 154 -6.45 -8.19 6.39
CA LEU A 154 -6.38 -9.02 5.17
C LEU A 154 -6.45 -8.17 3.89
N GLN A 155 -7.24 -7.09 3.89
CA GLN A 155 -7.31 -6.16 2.75
C GLN A 155 -6.00 -5.38 2.54
N THR A 156 -5.25 -5.11 3.60
CA THR A 156 -3.92 -4.48 3.51
C THR A 156 -2.80 -5.48 3.21
N ALA A 157 -3.12 -6.78 3.16
CA ALA A 157 -2.18 -7.88 2.97
C ALA A 157 -2.23 -8.51 1.58
N SER A 158 -3.22 -8.12 0.78
CA SER A 158 -3.39 -8.52 -0.63
C SER A 158 -2.93 -7.42 -1.56
#